data_2991d87e0ab7993da602ca2c506a8be9
#
_entry.id   2991d87e0ab7993da602ca2c506a8be9
#
_cell.length_a   1.000
_cell.length_b   1.000
_cell.length_c   1.000
_cell.angle_alpha   90.00
_cell.angle_beta   90.00
_cell.angle_gamma   90.00
#
_symmetry.space_group_name_H-M   'P 1'
#
loop_
_entity.id
_entity.type
_entity.pdbx_description
1 polymer ?
#
loop_
_entity_poly.entity_id
_entity_poly.type
_entity_poly.pdbx_seq_one_letter_code
_entity_poly.pdbx_strand_id
1 'polypeptide(L)'
;MKRQQRIIETSWARGYARVLYERKVPAEDIEETRNLFAQTPELLEVLTNPTIFIAKKEKVIDRIFPSSIRNFLKVVCRYEKMNRIGEIFEAYDSYCRQQKRILQAQLTCVEPP
;
A
#
# COMPACT_ATOMS: atom_id res chain seq x y z
N MET A 1 -18.95 17.70 0.87
CA MET A 1 -17.92 18.30 0.57
C MET A 1 -16.57 17.71 0.89
N LYS A 2 -15.72 18.40 1.63
CA LYS A 2 -14.37 17.86 1.85
C LYS A 2 -14.38 16.47 2.48
N ARG A 3 -15.29 16.24 3.42
CA ARG A 3 -15.39 14.92 4.07
C ARG A 3 -15.79 13.83 3.11
N GLN A 4 -16.73 14.14 2.20
CA GLN A 4 -17.16 13.16 1.22
C GLN A 4 -16.07 12.80 0.25
N GLN A 5 -15.29 13.79 -0.16
CA GLN A 5 -14.13 13.55 -1.04
C GLN A 5 -13.11 12.66 -0.36
N ARG A 6 -12.84 12.89 0.92
CA ARG A 6 -11.92 12.03 1.67
C ARG A 6 -12.43 10.60 1.75
N ILE A 7 -13.72 10.44 1.99
CA ILE A 7 -14.31 9.11 2.09
C ILE A 7 -14.18 8.38 0.76
N ILE A 8 -14.45 9.06 -0.34
CA ILE A 8 -14.34 8.47 -1.67
C ILE A 8 -12.89 8.09 -1.98
N GLU A 9 -11.95 8.99 -1.70
CA GLU A 9 -10.54 8.71 -1.92
C GLU A 9 -10.05 7.56 -1.03
N THR A 10 -10.47 7.56 0.21
CA THR A 10 -10.11 6.51 1.17
C THR A 10 -10.68 5.16 0.74
N SER A 11 -11.82 5.18 0.07
CA SER A 11 -12.49 3.96 -0.37
C SER A 11 -11.63 3.15 -1.33
N TRP A 12 -11.06 3.78 -2.35
CA TRP A 12 -10.21 3.06 -3.30
C TRP A 12 -8.86 2.68 -2.66
N ALA A 13 -8.30 3.57 -1.85
CA ALA A 13 -7.04 3.30 -1.17
C ALA A 13 -7.20 2.13 -0.20
N ARG A 14 -8.35 2.04 0.44
CA ARG A 14 -8.66 0.95 1.36
C ARG A 14 -8.73 -0.39 0.62
N GLY A 15 -9.24 -0.39 -0.60
CA GLY A 15 -9.23 -1.58 -1.44
C GLY A 15 -7.83 -2.11 -1.71
N TYR A 16 -6.93 -1.21 -2.06
CA TYR A 16 -5.52 -1.57 -2.25
C TYR A 16 -4.87 -2.04 -0.95
N ALA A 17 -5.19 -1.37 0.15
CA ALA A 17 -4.65 -1.73 1.46
C ALA A 17 -5.09 -3.14 1.87
N ARG A 18 -6.33 -3.47 1.58
CA ARG A 18 -6.86 -4.80 1.86
C ARG A 18 -6.12 -5.88 1.08
N VAL A 19 -5.87 -5.64 -0.20
CA VAL A 19 -5.11 -6.57 -1.03
C VAL A 19 -3.71 -6.76 -0.48
N LEU A 20 -3.07 -5.67 -0.10
CA LEU A 20 -1.73 -5.72 0.48
C LEU A 20 -1.72 -6.54 1.78
N TYR A 21 -2.72 -6.35 2.61
CA TYR A 21 -2.86 -7.10 3.86
C TYR A 21 -3.07 -8.59 3.59
N GLU A 22 -3.94 -8.91 2.64
CA GLU A 22 -4.26 -10.31 2.32
C GLU A 22 -3.08 -11.06 1.71
N ARG A 23 -2.18 -10.35 1.05
CA ARG A 23 -0.95 -10.95 0.52
C ARG A 23 0.06 -11.28 1.60
N LYS A 24 -0.18 -10.85 2.81
CA LYS A 24 0.68 -11.12 3.97
C LYS A 24 2.11 -10.65 3.74
N VAL A 25 2.26 -9.49 3.14
CA VAL A 25 3.58 -8.88 2.95
C VAL A 25 4.17 -8.56 4.33
N PRO A 26 5.42 -8.97 4.60
CA PRO A 26 6.03 -8.69 5.90
C PRO A 26 6.10 -7.20 6.18
N ALA A 27 5.88 -6.82 7.43
CA ALA A 27 5.94 -5.41 7.83
C ALA A 27 7.29 -4.80 7.53
N GLU A 28 8.37 -5.58 7.66
CA GLU A 28 9.71 -5.13 7.34
C GLU A 28 9.84 -4.68 5.89
N ASP A 29 9.26 -5.45 4.97
CA ASP A 29 9.31 -5.14 3.56
C ASP A 29 8.49 -3.91 3.23
N ILE A 30 7.36 -3.74 3.90
CA ILE A 30 6.53 -2.55 3.73
C ILE A 30 7.28 -1.32 4.23
N GLU A 31 7.92 -1.40 5.37
CA GLU A 31 8.70 -0.30 5.92
C GLU A 31 9.86 0.06 5.01
N GLU A 32 10.56 -0.95 4.51
CA GLU A 32 11.66 -0.73 3.58
C GLU A 32 11.19 -0.02 2.32
N THR A 33 10.05 -0.42 1.79
CA THR A 33 9.45 0.22 0.62
C THR A 33 9.11 1.68 0.89
N ARG A 34 8.51 1.95 2.04
CA ARG A 34 8.16 3.32 2.44
C ARG A 34 9.42 4.17 2.59
N ASN A 35 10.45 3.61 3.19
CA ASN A 35 11.72 4.31 3.36
C ASN A 35 12.39 4.61 2.03
N LEU A 36 12.34 3.68 1.09
CA LEU A 36 12.90 3.89 -0.25
C LEU A 36 12.21 5.07 -0.95
N PHE A 37 10.91 5.15 -0.87
CA PHE A 37 10.18 6.29 -1.44
C PHE A 37 10.53 7.60 -0.74
N ALA A 38 10.70 7.56 0.57
CA ALA A 38 11.01 8.76 1.34
C ALA A 38 12.42 9.26 1.08
N GLN A 39 13.39 8.34 0.97
CA GLN A 39 14.79 8.69 0.79
C GLN A 39 15.15 8.99 -0.66
N THR A 40 14.42 8.43 -1.60
CA THR A 40 14.70 8.58 -3.02
C THR A 40 13.45 9.07 -3.75
N PRO A 41 13.14 10.37 -3.70
CA PRO A 41 11.96 10.90 -4.39
C PRO A 41 11.97 10.64 -5.89
N GLU A 42 13.15 10.48 -6.49
CA GLU A 42 13.29 10.19 -7.92
C GLU A 42 12.62 8.87 -8.30
N LEU A 43 12.54 7.93 -7.38
CA LEU A 43 11.84 6.67 -7.62
C LEU A 43 10.38 6.90 -7.95
N LEU A 44 9.73 7.73 -7.16
CA LEU A 44 8.33 8.05 -7.40
C LEU A 44 8.15 8.79 -8.71
N GLU A 45 9.06 9.69 -9.02
CA GLU A 45 9.02 10.43 -10.29
C GLU A 45 9.08 9.47 -11.47
N VAL A 46 10.00 8.51 -11.44
CA VAL A 46 10.12 7.52 -12.50
C VAL A 46 8.86 6.69 -12.62
N LEU A 47 8.35 6.22 -11.50
CA LEU A 47 7.19 5.32 -11.48
C LEU A 47 5.89 6.01 -11.84
N THR A 48 5.83 7.34 -11.73
CA THR A 48 4.64 8.12 -12.10
C THR A 48 4.77 8.81 -13.45
N ASN A 49 5.93 8.74 -14.07
CA ASN A 49 6.19 9.44 -15.32
C ASN A 49 5.42 8.79 -16.48
N PRO A 50 4.51 9.51 -17.13
CA PRO A 50 3.70 8.91 -18.20
C PRO A 50 4.50 8.62 -19.47
N THR A 51 5.70 9.20 -19.62
CA THR A 51 6.52 8.97 -20.81
C THR A 51 7.35 7.68 -20.71
N ILE A 52 7.41 7.08 -19.53
CA ILE A 52 8.16 5.83 -19.32
C ILE A 52 7.20 4.65 -19.47
N PHE A 53 7.60 3.67 -20.29
CA PHE A 53 6.77 2.49 -20.50
C PHE A 53 6.65 1.66 -19.22
N ILE A 54 5.50 1.02 -19.08
CA ILE A 54 5.22 0.18 -17.90
C ILE A 54 6.27 -0.93 -17.74
N ALA A 55 6.76 -1.48 -18.85
CA ALA A 55 7.78 -2.52 -18.79
C ALA A 55 9.05 -2.05 -18.08
N LYS A 56 9.46 -0.82 -18.32
CA LYS A 56 10.62 -0.24 -17.65
C LYS A 56 10.35 0.00 -16.18
N LYS A 57 9.16 0.48 -15.87
CA LYS A 57 8.74 0.70 -14.47
C LYS A 57 8.76 -0.61 -13.70
N GLU A 58 8.27 -1.68 -14.31
CA GLU A 58 8.28 -3.00 -13.69
C GLU A 58 9.69 -3.50 -13.43
N LYS A 59 10.62 -3.24 -14.34
CA LYS A 59 12.02 -3.61 -14.14
C LYS A 59 12.64 -2.88 -12.96
N VAL A 60 12.31 -1.62 -12.81
CA VAL A 60 12.79 -0.83 -11.66
C VAL A 60 12.27 -1.42 -10.36
N ILE A 61 10.99 -1.78 -10.35
CA ILE A 61 10.38 -2.40 -9.18
C ILE A 61 11.07 -3.72 -8.84
N ASP A 62 11.35 -4.54 -9.84
CA ASP A 62 12.01 -5.84 -9.64
C ASP A 62 13.42 -5.70 -9.07
N ARG A 63 14.10 -4.61 -9.39
CA ARG A 63 15.47 -4.40 -8.94
C ARG A 63 15.60 -3.81 -7.55
N ILE A 64 14.65 -2.96 -7.18
CA ILE A 64 14.80 -2.11 -6.01
C ILE A 64 14.02 -2.61 -4.81
N PHE A 65 12.81 -3.11 -5.05
CA PHE A 65 11.90 -3.45 -3.97
C PHE A 65 11.95 -4.93 -3.59
N PRO A 66 11.60 -5.27 -2.34
CA PRO A 66 11.55 -6.66 -1.89
C PRO A 66 10.58 -7.47 -2.74
N SER A 67 10.89 -8.75 -2.93
CA SER A 67 10.10 -9.62 -3.79
C SER A 67 8.65 -9.77 -3.34
N SER A 68 8.40 -9.69 -2.05
CA SER A 68 7.06 -9.87 -1.51
C SER A 68 6.08 -8.79 -1.92
N ILE A 69 6.56 -7.58 -2.22
CA ILE A 69 5.71 -6.44 -2.54
C ILE A 69 5.73 -6.08 -4.03
N ARG A 70 6.60 -6.70 -4.80
CA ARG A 70 6.79 -6.34 -6.22
C ARG A 70 5.50 -6.42 -7.04
N ASN A 71 4.79 -7.52 -6.92
CA ASN A 71 3.55 -7.69 -7.69
C ASN A 71 2.51 -6.65 -7.34
N PHE A 72 2.40 -6.33 -6.07
CA PHE A 72 1.48 -5.28 -5.62
C PHE A 72 1.84 -3.93 -6.23
N LEU A 73 3.13 -3.58 -6.20
CA LEU A 73 3.58 -2.30 -6.75
C LEU A 73 3.38 -2.24 -8.27
N LYS A 74 3.55 -3.36 -8.96
CA LYS A 74 3.30 -3.43 -10.39
C LYS A 74 1.84 -3.16 -10.71
N VAL A 75 0.93 -3.71 -9.92
CA VAL A 75 -0.50 -3.47 -10.09
C VAL A 75 -0.83 -1.99 -9.87
N VAL A 76 -0.30 -1.42 -8.81
CA VAL A 76 -0.50 0.00 -8.51
C VAL A 76 -0.01 0.87 -9.67
N CYS A 77 1.14 0.51 -10.23
CA CYS A 77 1.71 1.22 -11.36
C CYS A 77 0.82 1.14 -12.60
N ARG A 78 0.30 -0.05 -12.89
CA ARG A 78 -0.55 -0.28 -14.04
C ARG A 78 -1.82 0.55 -14.02
N TYR A 79 -2.39 0.73 -12.83
CA TYR A 79 -3.61 1.51 -12.66
C TYR A 79 -3.33 2.97 -12.42
N GLU A 80 -2.06 3.40 -12.60
CA GLU A 80 -1.65 4.79 -12.47
C GLU A 80 -1.98 5.39 -11.10
N LYS A 81 -1.87 4.58 -10.06
CA LYS A 81 -2.12 4.99 -8.68
C LYS A 81 -0.83 5.19 -7.90
N MET A 82 0.32 5.08 -8.55
CA MET A 82 1.60 5.19 -7.86
C MET A 82 1.81 6.57 -7.26
N ASN A 83 1.26 7.61 -7.89
CA ASN A 83 1.35 8.97 -7.35
C ASN A 83 0.62 9.14 -6.02
N ARG A 84 -0.21 8.16 -5.66
CA ARG A 84 -0.94 8.17 -4.39
C ARG A 84 -0.54 7.00 -3.49
N ILE A 85 0.65 6.50 -3.68
CA ILE A 85 1.14 5.34 -2.91
C ILE A 85 1.17 5.65 -1.40
N GLY A 86 1.43 6.91 -1.04
CA GLY A 86 1.39 7.32 0.36
C GLY A 86 0.03 7.11 0.99
N GLU A 87 -1.03 7.44 0.26
CA GLU A 87 -2.38 7.23 0.75
C GLU A 87 -2.71 5.75 0.92
N ILE A 88 -2.19 4.92 0.02
CA ILE A 88 -2.37 3.46 0.11
C ILE A 88 -1.72 2.94 1.39
N PHE A 89 -0.50 3.38 1.68
CA PHE A 89 0.19 2.94 2.89
C PHE A 89 -0.49 3.45 4.17
N GLU A 90 -1.02 4.67 4.15
CA GLU A 90 -1.79 5.18 5.29
C GLU A 90 -3.06 4.36 5.49
N ALA A 91 -3.74 4.03 4.41
CA ALA A 91 -4.93 3.19 4.48
C ALA A 91 -4.56 1.79 4.99
N TYR A 92 -3.40 1.27 4.60
CA TYR A 92 -2.91 0.00 5.08
C TYR A 92 -2.69 0.03 6.60
N ASP A 93 -2.05 1.08 7.09
CA ASP A 93 -1.84 1.22 8.53
C ASP A 93 -3.16 1.23 9.30
N SER A 94 -4.12 1.97 8.77
CA SER A 94 -5.46 2.05 9.35
C SER A 94 -6.17 0.70 9.33
N TYR A 95 -6.07 -0.01 8.21
CA TYR A 95 -6.66 -1.33 8.06
C TYR A 95 -6.06 -2.32 9.05
N CYS A 96 -4.75 -2.30 9.22
CA CYS A 96 -4.08 -3.17 10.18
C CYS A 96 -4.54 -2.91 11.60
N ARG A 97 -4.69 -1.64 11.97
CA ARG A 97 -5.18 -1.29 13.29
C ARG A 97 -6.61 -1.79 13.52
N GLN A 98 -7.46 -1.67 12.50
CA GLN A 98 -8.82 -2.19 12.57
C GLN A 98 -8.85 -3.70 12.75
N GLN A 99 -8.02 -4.42 12.03
CA GLN A 99 -7.96 -5.87 12.14
C GLN A 99 -7.50 -6.30 13.53
N LYS A 100 -6.54 -5.60 14.10
CA LYS A 100 -6.09 -5.88 15.46
C LYS A 100 -7.20 -5.65 16.48
N ARG A 101 -7.97 -4.58 16.30
CA ARG A 101 -9.11 -4.29 17.20
C ARG A 101 -10.16 -5.37 17.12
N ILE A 102 -10.47 -5.83 15.90
CA ILE A 102 -11.46 -6.88 15.71
C ILE A 102 -11.00 -8.16 16.39
N LEU A 103 -9.73 -8.53 16.22
CA LEU A 103 -9.18 -9.73 16.85
C LEU A 103 -9.22 -9.62 18.37
N GLN A 104 -8.85 -8.49 18.92
CA GLN A 104 -8.90 -8.28 20.36
C GLN A 104 -10.31 -8.36 20.90
N ALA A 105 -11.27 -7.78 20.20
CA ALA A 105 -12.67 -7.84 20.59
C ALA A 105 -13.19 -9.28 20.57
N GLN A 106 -12.81 -10.04 19.56
CA GLN A 106 -13.22 -11.43 19.46
C GLN A 106 -12.63 -12.27 20.59
N LEU A 107 -11.37 -12.03 20.91
CA LEU A 107 -10.73 -12.74 22.02
C LEU A 107 -11.43 -12.43 23.34
N THR A 108 -11.78 -11.17 23.54
CA THR A 108 -12.50 -10.74 24.74
C THR A 108 -13.86 -11.42 24.84
N CYS A 109 -14.56 -11.53 23.71
CA CYS A 109 -15.87 -12.17 23.66
C CYS A 109 -15.79 -13.67 23.92
N VAL A 110 -14.73 -14.30 23.45
CA VAL A 110 -14.56 -15.76 23.59
C VAL A 110 -14.17 -16.16 25.01
N GLU A 111 -13.42 -15.32 25.69
CA GLU A 111 -13.03 -15.63 27.05
C GLU A 111 -14.25 -15.67 27.96
N PRO A 112 -14.43 -16.77 28.71
CA PRO A 112 -15.56 -16.82 29.61
C PRO A 112 -15.38 -15.84 30.76
N PRO A 113 -16.46 -15.26 31.18
CA PRO A 113 -16.42 -14.35 32.31
C PRO A 113 -16.03 -15.04 33.59
#